data_a22bba28939f18440e9874c7ecf3ad8e
#
_entry.id   a22bba28939f18440e9874c7ecf3ad8e
#
_cell.length_a   1.000
_cell.length_b   1.000
_cell.length_c   1.000
_cell.angle_alpha   90.00
_cell.angle_beta   90.00
_cell.angle_gamma   90.00
#
_symmetry.space_group_name_H-M   'P 1'
#
loop_
_entity.id
_entity.type
_entity.pdbx_description
1 polymer ?
#
loop_
_entity_poly.entity_id
_entity_poly.type
_entity_poly.pdbx_seq_one_letter_code
_entity_poly.pdbx_strand_id
1 'polypeptide(L)'
;MILSIESSCDDSSLALTRIADHKLLFHTKLSQDSHHSPFGGVVPEIASRLHAQNLPMLLEKIKDFLCATYNTRTPFAPLKAIAIANRPGLSVTLSEGMCMANALALSLEIPLLCLNHLKGHIYSLFIDKPTQIGEGLGVLLVSGGHTQILHIRDYHHITLVAQSLDDSFGESFDKVAKMLSLGYPGGPIVESYAKNYSGTLLPMPIPLLHDKRLAYSFSGLKNAVRLEIAKTQDNLSKEQICASFQEAACTHILHKLRIYFQQYSDSFTHFGVVGGASANTLLRTKIESLCQEFDKTLLLAPLEFCADNAAMIGRLACEAYAHKEFSPLSDTISPKSFPEDFYKDC
;
A
#
# COMPACT_ATOMS: atom_id res chain seq x y z
N MET A 1 18.87 -0.96 -16.02
CA MET A 1 17.88 -1.36 -15.00
C MET A 1 17.96 -0.44 -13.80
N ILE A 2 16.93 -0.41 -12.99
CA ILE A 2 16.86 0.36 -11.73
C ILE A 2 16.85 -0.64 -10.58
N LEU A 3 17.64 -0.39 -9.55
CA LEU A 3 17.52 -1.05 -8.25
C LEU A 3 16.63 -0.19 -7.36
N SER A 4 15.53 -0.77 -6.87
CA SER A 4 14.57 -0.10 -6.00
C SER A 4 14.59 -0.67 -4.59
N ILE A 5 14.36 0.20 -3.60
CA ILE A 5 14.39 -0.08 -2.17
C ILE A 5 13.06 0.32 -1.57
N GLU A 6 12.50 -0.53 -0.70
CA GLU A 6 11.33 -0.23 0.11
C GLU A 6 11.62 -0.61 1.57
N SER A 7 11.45 0.36 2.46
CA SER A 7 11.66 0.21 3.90
C SER A 7 10.80 1.17 4.72
N SER A 8 9.66 1.59 4.18
CA SER A 8 8.84 2.66 4.77
C SER A 8 8.14 2.27 6.09
N CYS A 9 7.97 0.96 6.34
CA CYS A 9 7.29 0.45 7.54
C CYS A 9 8.04 -0.77 8.10
N ASP A 10 7.52 -1.98 7.94
CA ASP A 10 8.04 -3.23 8.52
C ASP A 10 8.43 -4.28 7.49
N ASP A 11 8.33 -3.97 6.20
CA ASP A 11 8.80 -4.83 5.11
C ASP A 11 10.13 -4.32 4.55
N SER A 12 11.19 -5.13 4.61
CA SER A 12 12.45 -4.84 3.90
C SER A 12 12.39 -5.45 2.52
N SER A 13 12.51 -4.65 1.46
CA SER A 13 12.38 -5.16 0.09
C SER A 13 13.32 -4.50 -0.90
N LEU A 14 13.86 -5.29 -1.83
CA LEU A 14 14.63 -4.84 -2.99
C LEU A 14 14.09 -5.45 -4.27
N ALA A 15 14.16 -4.68 -5.37
CA ALA A 15 13.78 -5.18 -6.69
C ALA A 15 14.68 -4.63 -7.80
N LEU A 16 14.73 -5.35 -8.92
CA LEU A 16 15.36 -4.93 -10.17
C LEU A 16 14.30 -4.80 -11.24
N THR A 17 14.15 -3.60 -11.79
CA THR A 17 13.20 -3.34 -12.89
C THR A 17 13.96 -2.87 -14.13
N ARG A 18 13.62 -3.44 -15.29
CA ARG A 18 14.20 -3.04 -16.58
C ARG A 18 13.50 -1.80 -17.11
N ILE A 19 14.29 -0.76 -17.45
CA ILE A 19 13.74 0.54 -17.87
C ILE A 19 13.01 0.43 -19.21
N ALA A 20 13.53 -0.35 -20.15
CA ALA A 20 13.06 -0.36 -21.54
C ALA A 20 11.63 -0.87 -21.73
N ASP A 21 11.19 -1.79 -20.91
CA ASP A 21 9.89 -2.47 -21.02
C ASP A 21 9.17 -2.61 -19.67
N HIS A 22 9.68 -1.97 -18.63
CA HIS A 22 9.16 -1.95 -17.26
C HIS A 22 9.08 -3.33 -16.60
N LYS A 23 9.81 -4.32 -17.14
CA LYS A 23 9.77 -5.69 -16.65
C LYS A 23 10.46 -5.83 -15.30
N LEU A 24 9.78 -6.43 -14.35
CA LEU A 24 10.35 -6.88 -13.10
C LEU A 24 11.29 -8.05 -13.37
N LEU A 25 12.59 -7.88 -13.10
CA LEU A 25 13.61 -8.90 -13.33
C LEU A 25 13.86 -9.75 -12.10
N PHE A 26 13.81 -9.14 -10.93
CA PHE A 26 14.00 -9.81 -9.67
C PHE A 26 13.33 -9.01 -8.54
N HIS A 27 12.76 -9.72 -7.58
CA HIS A 27 12.17 -9.14 -6.38
C HIS A 27 12.46 -10.02 -5.18
N THR A 28 12.81 -9.42 -4.06
CA THR A 28 13.02 -10.12 -2.81
C THR A 28 12.56 -9.27 -1.63
N LYS A 29 11.91 -9.92 -0.67
CA LYS A 29 11.33 -9.28 0.51
C LYS A 29 11.55 -10.11 1.76
N LEU A 30 11.72 -9.45 2.89
CA LEU A 30 11.71 -10.02 4.23
C LEU A 30 10.69 -9.26 5.07
N SER A 31 9.59 -9.93 5.43
CA SER A 31 8.59 -9.39 6.36
C SER A 31 9.08 -9.48 7.80
N GLN A 32 8.66 -8.53 8.60
CA GLN A 32 8.95 -8.47 10.03
C GLN A 32 7.73 -8.80 10.91
N ASP A 33 6.62 -9.28 10.31
CA ASP A 33 5.35 -9.57 11.01
C ASP A 33 5.53 -10.39 12.29
N SER A 34 6.37 -11.45 12.23
CA SER A 34 6.63 -12.33 13.38
C SER A 34 7.30 -11.62 14.56
N HIS A 35 8.08 -10.56 14.28
CA HIS A 35 8.76 -9.76 15.31
C HIS A 35 7.82 -8.72 15.94
N HIS A 36 6.81 -8.28 15.22
CA HIS A 36 5.85 -7.28 15.64
C HIS A 36 4.57 -7.87 16.26
N SER A 37 4.23 -9.11 15.88
CA SER A 37 3.03 -9.81 16.36
C SER A 37 2.90 -9.85 17.88
N PRO A 38 3.97 -10.09 18.69
CA PRO A 38 3.86 -10.08 20.16
C PRO A 38 3.44 -8.72 20.74
N PHE A 39 3.65 -7.63 20.00
CA PHE A 39 3.30 -6.27 20.44
C PHE A 39 1.92 -5.82 19.89
N GLY A 40 1.33 -6.61 18.98
CA GLY A 40 0.06 -6.30 18.34
C GLY A 40 0.12 -5.07 17.42
N GLY A 41 1.26 -4.84 16.78
CA GLY A 41 1.53 -3.76 15.84
C GLY A 41 3.02 -3.44 15.71
N VAL A 42 3.38 -2.63 14.71
CA VAL A 42 4.77 -2.29 14.42
C VAL A 42 5.41 -1.50 15.55
N VAL A 43 6.61 -1.91 15.98
CA VAL A 43 7.47 -1.18 16.92
C VAL A 43 8.62 -0.54 16.11
N PRO A 44 8.65 0.79 15.96
CA PRO A 44 9.56 1.47 15.04
C PRO A 44 11.04 1.15 15.27
N GLU A 45 11.47 1.07 16.53
CA GLU A 45 12.86 0.79 16.88
C GLU A 45 13.29 -0.64 16.55
N ILE A 46 12.37 -1.60 16.64
CA ILE A 46 12.61 -2.99 16.20
C ILE A 46 12.68 -3.01 14.68
N ALA A 47 11.74 -2.34 14.02
CA ALA A 47 11.69 -2.28 12.57
C ALA A 47 12.99 -1.70 11.98
N SER A 48 13.49 -0.58 12.49
CA SER A 48 14.74 0.03 12.05
C SER A 48 15.93 -0.94 12.18
N ARG A 49 16.10 -1.61 13.34
CA ARG A 49 17.18 -2.57 13.56
C ARG A 49 17.12 -3.74 12.57
N LEU A 50 15.90 -4.23 12.27
CA LEU A 50 15.71 -5.30 11.31
C LEU A 50 15.99 -4.84 9.87
N HIS A 51 15.62 -3.61 9.50
CA HIS A 51 16.00 -3.05 8.20
C HIS A 51 17.51 -2.96 8.03
N ALA A 52 18.23 -2.47 9.04
CA ALA A 52 19.69 -2.40 9.03
C ALA A 52 20.37 -3.77 8.82
N GLN A 53 19.72 -4.85 9.27
CA GLN A 53 20.20 -6.24 9.06
C GLN A 53 19.74 -6.81 7.72
N ASN A 54 18.46 -6.62 7.38
CA ASN A 54 17.82 -7.26 6.24
C ASN A 54 18.26 -6.67 4.90
N LEU A 55 18.38 -5.33 4.80
CA LEU A 55 18.70 -4.68 3.54
C LEU A 55 20.04 -5.14 2.95
N PRO A 56 21.15 -5.24 3.72
CA PRO A 56 22.40 -5.80 3.20
C PRO A 56 22.27 -7.26 2.74
N MET A 57 21.51 -8.09 3.47
CA MET A 57 21.26 -9.49 3.09
C MET A 57 20.49 -9.59 1.77
N LEU A 58 19.51 -8.71 1.57
CA LEU A 58 18.75 -8.63 0.31
C LEU A 58 19.63 -8.13 -0.84
N LEU A 59 20.54 -7.20 -0.58
CA LEU A 59 21.49 -6.71 -1.58
C LEU A 59 22.45 -7.82 -2.07
N GLU A 60 22.90 -8.71 -1.20
CA GLU A 60 23.69 -9.87 -1.62
C GLU A 60 22.87 -10.80 -2.55
N LYS A 61 21.57 -11.03 -2.29
CA LYS A 61 20.71 -11.77 -3.22
C LYS A 61 20.58 -11.11 -4.59
N ILE A 62 20.47 -9.78 -4.63
CA ILE A 62 20.49 -8.98 -5.88
C ILE A 62 21.80 -9.20 -6.63
N LYS A 63 22.91 -9.13 -5.93
CA LYS A 63 24.26 -9.35 -6.48
C LYS A 63 24.40 -10.76 -7.06
N ASP A 64 23.99 -11.78 -6.30
CA ASP A 64 24.06 -13.18 -6.75
C ASP A 64 23.22 -13.40 -8.02
N PHE A 65 21.99 -12.85 -8.06
CA PHE A 65 21.14 -12.87 -9.25
C PHE A 65 21.82 -12.22 -10.45
N LEU A 66 22.42 -11.05 -10.29
CA LEU A 66 23.11 -10.31 -11.36
C LEU A 66 24.35 -11.06 -11.83
N CYS A 67 25.16 -11.61 -10.92
CA CYS A 67 26.33 -12.43 -11.25
C CYS A 67 25.93 -13.66 -12.07
N ALA A 68 24.91 -14.39 -11.63
CA ALA A 68 24.43 -15.59 -12.30
C ALA A 68 23.81 -15.30 -13.67
N THR A 69 23.00 -14.22 -13.76
CA THR A 69 22.26 -13.88 -14.99
C THR A 69 23.19 -13.32 -16.09
N TYR A 70 24.16 -12.50 -15.72
CA TYR A 70 25.00 -11.77 -16.68
C TYR A 70 26.45 -12.29 -16.74
N ASN A 71 26.78 -13.33 -15.99
CA ASN A 71 28.12 -13.91 -15.90
C ASN A 71 29.22 -12.86 -15.73
N THR A 72 29.04 -11.91 -14.80
CA THR A 72 29.88 -10.73 -14.62
C THR A 72 30.56 -10.70 -13.27
N ARG A 73 31.76 -10.09 -13.20
CA ARG A 73 32.47 -9.78 -11.95
C ARG A 73 32.11 -8.36 -11.42
N THR A 74 31.38 -7.58 -12.21
CA THR A 74 30.91 -6.23 -11.85
C THR A 74 29.37 -6.21 -11.84
N PRO A 75 28.72 -6.85 -10.84
CA PRO A 75 27.28 -7.13 -10.87
C PRO A 75 26.43 -5.89 -10.99
N PHE A 76 26.83 -4.78 -10.40
CA PHE A 76 26.06 -3.54 -10.40
C PHE A 76 26.31 -2.62 -11.63
N ALA A 77 27.25 -2.97 -12.53
CA ALA A 77 27.52 -2.18 -13.74
C ALA A 77 26.28 -1.95 -14.66
N PRO A 78 25.29 -2.86 -14.75
CA PRO A 78 24.08 -2.62 -15.53
C PRO A 78 23.08 -1.65 -14.90
N LEU A 79 23.25 -1.26 -13.63
CA LEU A 79 22.38 -0.30 -12.96
C LEU A 79 22.52 1.09 -13.58
N LYS A 80 21.39 1.78 -13.71
CA LYS A 80 21.32 3.15 -14.27
C LYS A 80 20.75 4.16 -13.26
N ALA A 81 20.12 3.71 -12.20
CA ALA A 81 19.65 4.52 -11.09
C ALA A 81 19.36 3.65 -9.86
N ILE A 82 19.38 4.28 -8.69
CA ILE A 82 18.84 3.76 -7.45
C ILE A 82 17.51 4.48 -7.16
N ALA A 83 16.48 3.73 -6.77
CA ALA A 83 15.20 4.29 -6.38
C ALA A 83 14.87 3.91 -4.93
N ILE A 84 14.27 4.82 -4.18
CA ILE A 84 13.89 4.64 -2.78
C ILE A 84 12.53 5.29 -2.49
N ALA A 85 11.67 4.60 -1.74
CA ALA A 85 10.53 5.24 -1.11
C ALA A 85 11.02 6.07 0.08
N ASN A 86 11.03 7.39 -0.06
CA ASN A 86 11.52 8.29 0.99
C ASN A 86 10.38 8.98 1.77
N ARG A 87 9.10 8.77 1.38
CA ARG A 87 7.90 9.32 2.01
C ARG A 87 6.60 8.66 1.49
N PRO A 88 5.48 8.64 2.27
CA PRO A 88 5.50 8.70 3.73
C PRO A 88 5.98 7.38 4.33
N GLY A 89 6.19 7.38 5.68
CA GLY A 89 6.55 6.18 6.43
C GLY A 89 7.08 6.49 7.81
N LEU A 90 7.58 5.48 8.50
CA LEU A 90 8.23 5.66 9.79
C LEU A 90 9.61 6.28 9.59
N SER A 91 9.92 7.40 10.27
CA SER A 91 11.16 8.14 10.06
C SER A 91 12.41 7.28 10.21
N VAL A 92 12.45 6.43 11.24
CA VAL A 92 13.60 5.59 11.54
C VAL A 92 13.81 4.49 10.48
N THR A 93 12.73 3.93 9.92
CA THR A 93 12.81 2.89 8.89
C THR A 93 13.12 3.47 7.51
N LEU A 94 12.52 4.62 7.17
CA LEU A 94 12.86 5.38 5.96
C LEU A 94 14.36 5.77 5.92
N SER A 95 14.92 6.12 7.09
CA SER A 95 16.34 6.49 7.20
C SER A 95 17.27 5.33 6.86
N GLU A 96 16.93 4.09 7.21
CA GLU A 96 17.73 2.90 6.88
C GLU A 96 17.81 2.68 5.37
N GLY A 97 16.67 2.72 4.68
CA GLY A 97 16.63 2.61 3.23
C GLY A 97 17.35 3.76 2.52
N MET A 98 17.15 4.99 3.02
CA MET A 98 17.79 6.19 2.46
C MET A 98 19.31 6.14 2.62
N CYS A 99 19.81 5.65 3.74
CA CYS A 99 21.25 5.44 3.96
C CYS A 99 21.84 4.48 2.91
N MET A 100 21.19 3.34 2.69
CA MET A 100 21.59 2.37 1.65
C MET A 100 21.52 2.99 0.24
N ALA A 101 20.42 3.68 -0.08
CA ALA A 101 20.21 4.29 -1.39
C ALA A 101 21.31 5.32 -1.72
N ASN A 102 21.62 6.21 -0.77
CA ASN A 102 22.67 7.21 -0.90
C ASN A 102 24.06 6.56 -1.06
N ALA A 103 24.38 5.55 -0.24
CA ALA A 103 25.66 4.85 -0.32
C ALA A 103 25.85 4.18 -1.68
N LEU A 104 24.80 3.52 -2.22
CA LEU A 104 24.84 2.88 -3.53
C LEU A 104 24.93 3.90 -4.67
N ALA A 105 24.10 4.94 -4.65
CA ALA A 105 24.10 5.97 -5.67
C ALA A 105 25.47 6.68 -5.77
N LEU A 106 26.05 7.02 -4.60
CA LEU A 106 27.37 7.65 -4.52
C LEU A 106 28.49 6.71 -5.00
N SER A 107 28.51 5.46 -4.51
CA SER A 107 29.60 4.53 -4.85
C SER A 107 29.58 4.03 -6.29
N LEU A 108 28.40 4.01 -6.92
CA LEU A 108 28.23 3.61 -8.31
C LEU A 108 28.19 4.80 -9.28
N GLU A 109 28.23 6.03 -8.78
CA GLU A 109 28.14 7.28 -9.56
C GLU A 109 26.90 7.31 -10.49
N ILE A 110 25.76 6.86 -10.00
CA ILE A 110 24.49 6.82 -10.74
C ILE A 110 23.39 7.63 -10.02
N PRO A 111 22.38 8.13 -10.76
CA PRO A 111 21.33 8.96 -10.20
C PRO A 111 20.53 8.28 -9.11
N LEU A 112 20.04 9.08 -8.15
CA LEU A 112 19.06 8.72 -7.13
C LEU A 112 17.67 9.19 -7.54
N LEU A 113 16.64 8.40 -7.21
CA LEU A 113 15.22 8.69 -7.39
C LEU A 113 14.52 8.53 -6.04
N CYS A 114 14.16 9.63 -5.39
CA CYS A 114 13.38 9.65 -4.16
C CYS A 114 11.90 9.71 -4.51
N LEU A 115 11.15 8.69 -4.15
CA LEU A 115 9.79 8.47 -4.63
C LEU A 115 8.78 8.42 -3.48
N ASN A 116 7.55 8.80 -3.79
CA ASN A 116 6.45 8.68 -2.84
C ASN A 116 5.93 7.23 -2.81
N HIS A 117 5.92 6.62 -1.62
CA HIS A 117 5.46 5.26 -1.37
C HIS A 117 4.00 5.03 -1.82
N LEU A 118 3.09 5.98 -1.55
CA LEU A 118 1.68 5.85 -1.93
C LEU A 118 1.50 5.90 -3.46
N LYS A 119 2.33 6.71 -4.16
CA LYS A 119 2.40 6.69 -5.61
C LYS A 119 2.95 5.34 -6.11
N GLY A 120 3.87 4.73 -5.38
CA GLY A 120 4.32 3.36 -5.61
C GLY A 120 3.16 2.37 -5.62
N HIS A 121 2.28 2.41 -4.63
CA HIS A 121 1.08 1.55 -4.61
C HIS A 121 0.21 1.70 -5.86
N ILE A 122 0.00 2.92 -6.38
CA ILE A 122 -0.74 3.13 -7.64
C ILE A 122 -0.06 2.35 -8.77
N TYR A 123 1.28 2.44 -8.86
CA TYR A 123 2.06 1.80 -9.91
C TYR A 123 2.20 0.27 -9.73
N SER A 124 1.79 -0.30 -8.59
CA SER A 124 1.67 -1.76 -8.44
C SER A 124 0.67 -2.37 -9.44
N LEU A 125 -0.30 -1.60 -9.92
CA LEU A 125 -1.25 -2.02 -10.96
C LEU A 125 -0.56 -2.34 -12.30
N PHE A 126 0.61 -1.76 -12.54
CA PHE A 126 1.30 -1.79 -13.83
C PHE A 126 2.64 -2.54 -13.80
N ILE A 127 2.90 -3.36 -12.77
CA ILE A 127 4.07 -4.24 -12.73
C ILE A 127 3.98 -5.22 -13.91
N ASP A 128 5.06 -5.32 -14.68
CA ASP A 128 5.14 -6.10 -15.94
C ASP A 128 4.12 -5.71 -17.03
N LYS A 129 3.54 -4.52 -16.93
CA LYS A 129 2.54 -4.02 -17.87
C LYS A 129 2.81 -2.57 -18.26
N PRO A 130 2.39 -2.14 -19.43
CA PRO A 130 2.36 -0.72 -19.78
C PRO A 130 1.40 0.04 -18.83
N THR A 131 1.69 1.31 -18.61
CA THR A 131 0.79 2.19 -17.86
C THR A 131 -0.49 2.41 -18.66
N GLN A 132 -1.64 2.12 -18.05
CA GLN A 132 -2.97 2.25 -18.65
C GLN A 132 -3.82 3.20 -17.80
N ILE A 133 -3.61 4.50 -17.99
CA ILE A 133 -4.44 5.54 -17.33
C ILE A 133 -5.64 5.88 -18.24
N GLY A 134 -5.45 5.78 -19.57
CA GLY A 134 -6.50 6.05 -20.54
C GLY A 134 -7.06 7.47 -20.43
N GLU A 135 -8.38 7.58 -20.40
CA GLU A 135 -9.11 8.86 -20.19
C GLU A 135 -9.24 9.24 -18.71
N GLY A 136 -8.50 8.56 -17.84
CA GLY A 136 -8.49 8.76 -16.40
C GLY A 136 -8.58 7.44 -15.64
N LEU A 137 -8.03 7.44 -14.42
CA LEU A 137 -8.00 6.31 -13.52
C LEU A 137 -8.46 6.75 -12.13
N GLY A 138 -9.57 6.20 -11.63
CA GLY A 138 -9.93 6.27 -10.22
C GLY A 138 -9.16 5.22 -9.43
N VAL A 139 -8.67 5.54 -8.24
CA VAL A 139 -7.97 4.58 -7.39
C VAL A 139 -8.49 4.64 -5.97
N LEU A 140 -8.84 3.50 -5.42
CA LEU A 140 -8.99 3.29 -3.99
C LEU A 140 -7.66 2.77 -3.44
N LEU A 141 -7.01 3.57 -2.60
CA LEU A 141 -5.83 3.17 -1.85
C LEU A 141 -6.25 2.82 -0.42
N VAL A 142 -6.04 1.56 -0.03
CA VAL A 142 -6.37 1.03 1.30
C VAL A 142 -5.16 0.25 1.85
N SER A 143 -4.57 0.79 2.91
CA SER A 143 -3.38 0.21 3.56
C SER A 143 -3.52 0.25 5.08
N GLY A 144 -2.51 -0.18 5.80
CA GLY A 144 -2.41 -0.02 7.26
C GLY A 144 -2.50 1.44 7.72
N GLY A 145 -1.92 2.37 6.96
CA GLY A 145 -1.88 3.80 7.33
C GLY A 145 -2.88 4.68 6.60
N HIS A 146 -3.39 4.26 5.44
CA HIS A 146 -4.15 5.16 4.55
C HIS A 146 -5.44 4.54 4.03
N THR A 147 -6.47 5.38 3.88
CA THR A 147 -7.69 5.08 3.13
C THR A 147 -8.03 6.32 2.32
N GLN A 148 -7.84 6.25 0.99
CA GLN A 148 -7.94 7.40 0.10
C GLN A 148 -8.63 7.03 -1.21
N ILE A 149 -9.38 7.96 -1.79
CA ILE A 149 -9.77 7.93 -3.20
C ILE A 149 -8.91 8.96 -3.93
N LEU A 150 -8.22 8.48 -4.95
CA LEU A 150 -7.36 9.30 -5.82
C LEU A 150 -7.95 9.31 -7.22
N HIS A 151 -7.88 10.47 -7.87
CA HIS A 151 -8.24 10.64 -9.28
C HIS A 151 -6.98 11.00 -10.07
N ILE A 152 -6.64 10.17 -11.08
CA ILE A 152 -5.38 10.24 -11.80
C ILE A 152 -5.67 10.53 -13.27
N ARG A 153 -5.17 11.65 -13.77
CA ARG A 153 -5.23 11.98 -15.20
C ARG A 153 -3.98 11.51 -15.93
N ASP A 154 -2.83 11.68 -15.31
CA ASP A 154 -1.52 11.23 -15.81
C ASP A 154 -0.51 11.12 -14.68
N TYR A 155 0.76 10.90 -15.00
CA TYR A 155 1.86 10.74 -14.04
C TYR A 155 2.00 11.94 -13.07
N HIS A 156 1.78 13.17 -13.55
CA HIS A 156 1.95 14.40 -12.76
C HIS A 156 0.65 14.88 -12.10
N HIS A 157 -0.50 14.47 -12.61
CA HIS A 157 -1.80 14.99 -12.17
C HIS A 157 -2.59 13.92 -11.42
N ILE A 158 -2.36 13.88 -10.11
CA ILE A 158 -3.04 12.99 -9.17
C ILE A 158 -3.78 13.86 -8.15
N THR A 159 -5.09 13.73 -8.04
CA THR A 159 -5.92 14.49 -7.10
C THR A 159 -6.44 13.61 -5.97
N LEU A 160 -6.29 14.05 -4.72
CA LEU A 160 -6.92 13.43 -3.56
C LEU A 160 -8.39 13.86 -3.49
N VAL A 161 -9.29 12.92 -3.72
CA VAL A 161 -10.74 13.19 -3.70
C VAL A 161 -11.34 12.91 -2.33
N ALA A 162 -10.86 11.86 -1.65
CA ALA A 162 -11.33 11.48 -0.33
C ALA A 162 -10.22 10.87 0.50
N GLN A 163 -10.29 11.06 1.82
CA GLN A 163 -9.41 10.38 2.77
C GLN A 163 -10.12 10.06 4.07
N SER A 164 -9.53 9.20 4.89
CA SER A 164 -10.02 8.98 6.24
C SER A 164 -9.73 10.18 7.15
N LEU A 165 -10.71 10.51 7.99
CA LEU A 165 -10.64 11.57 9.00
C LEU A 165 -10.00 11.10 10.31
N ASP A 166 -9.91 9.78 10.48
CA ASP A 166 -9.39 9.14 11.69
C ASP A 166 -8.61 7.86 11.33
N ASP A 167 -8.95 6.71 11.87
CA ASP A 167 -8.28 5.44 11.57
C ASP A 167 -8.41 5.11 10.06
N SER A 168 -7.42 4.41 9.50
CA SER A 168 -7.54 3.83 8.16
C SER A 168 -8.37 2.55 8.18
N PHE A 169 -8.75 2.05 7.00
CA PHE A 169 -9.41 0.76 6.85
C PHE A 169 -8.55 -0.37 7.42
N GLY A 170 -7.28 -0.48 7.04
CA GLY A 170 -6.37 -1.52 7.53
C GLY A 170 -6.13 -1.42 9.04
N GLU A 171 -5.82 -0.23 9.55
CA GLU A 171 -5.62 0.00 10.99
C GLU A 171 -6.85 -0.38 11.81
N SER A 172 -8.06 -0.19 11.27
CA SER A 172 -9.30 -0.57 11.96
C SER A 172 -9.40 -2.08 12.14
N PHE A 173 -8.95 -2.88 11.16
CA PHE A 173 -8.84 -4.35 11.26
C PHE A 173 -7.82 -4.77 12.31
N ASP A 174 -6.64 -4.15 12.34
CA ASP A 174 -5.61 -4.44 13.34
C ASP A 174 -6.11 -4.16 14.76
N LYS A 175 -6.82 -3.04 14.95
CA LYS A 175 -7.41 -2.68 16.24
C LYS A 175 -8.51 -3.65 16.69
N VAL A 176 -9.36 -4.12 15.75
CA VAL A 176 -10.38 -5.14 16.05
C VAL A 176 -9.73 -6.47 16.39
N ALA A 177 -8.73 -6.92 15.63
CA ALA A 177 -7.97 -8.13 15.95
C ALA A 177 -7.35 -8.06 17.34
N LYS A 178 -6.76 -6.92 17.69
CA LYS A 178 -6.19 -6.66 19.04
C LYS A 178 -7.24 -6.74 20.14
N MET A 179 -8.44 -6.13 19.96
CA MET A 179 -9.53 -6.20 20.94
C MET A 179 -10.02 -7.64 21.17
N LEU A 180 -9.99 -8.48 20.13
CA LEU A 180 -10.40 -9.89 20.18
C LEU A 180 -9.25 -10.83 20.55
N SER A 181 -8.03 -10.30 20.81
CA SER A 181 -6.82 -11.09 21.10
C SER A 181 -6.55 -12.14 20.01
N LEU A 182 -6.60 -11.73 18.74
CA LEU A 182 -6.41 -12.61 17.56
C LEU A 182 -4.98 -12.60 17.02
N GLY A 183 -4.21 -11.53 17.30
CA GLY A 183 -2.83 -11.37 16.80
C GLY A 183 -2.69 -10.27 15.75
N TYR A 184 -1.54 -10.25 15.10
CA TYR A 184 -1.13 -9.28 14.08
C TYR A 184 -0.39 -10.00 12.93
N PRO A 185 -0.58 -9.56 11.64
CA PRO A 185 -1.44 -8.47 11.16
C PRO A 185 -2.93 -8.82 11.22
N GLY A 186 -3.77 -7.85 11.62
CA GLY A 186 -5.18 -8.09 11.89
C GLY A 186 -6.04 -8.31 10.64
N GLY A 187 -5.70 -7.68 9.51
CA GLY A 187 -6.49 -7.77 8.29
C GLY A 187 -6.78 -9.20 7.84
N PRO A 188 -5.75 -10.02 7.53
CA PRO A 188 -5.93 -11.41 7.11
C PRO A 188 -6.60 -12.29 8.19
N ILE A 189 -6.31 -12.02 9.45
CA ILE A 189 -6.86 -12.80 10.58
C ILE A 189 -8.35 -12.54 10.72
N VAL A 190 -8.78 -11.28 10.77
CA VAL A 190 -10.20 -10.89 10.85
C VAL A 190 -10.99 -11.45 9.65
N GLU A 191 -10.41 -11.36 8.44
CA GLU A 191 -11.03 -11.93 7.24
C GLU A 191 -11.19 -13.45 7.34
N SER A 192 -10.19 -14.17 7.87
CA SER A 192 -10.25 -15.62 8.08
C SER A 192 -11.36 -16.01 9.06
N TYR A 193 -11.47 -15.29 10.18
CA TYR A 193 -12.56 -15.51 11.15
C TYR A 193 -13.94 -15.18 10.52
N ALA A 194 -14.02 -14.08 9.78
CA ALA A 194 -15.26 -13.66 9.12
C ALA A 194 -15.78 -14.71 8.12
N LYS A 195 -14.89 -15.34 7.35
CA LYS A 195 -15.24 -16.40 6.38
C LYS A 195 -15.84 -17.65 7.03
N ASN A 196 -15.55 -17.91 8.30
CA ASN A 196 -16.06 -19.06 9.03
C ASN A 196 -17.46 -18.83 9.64
N TYR A 197 -18.05 -17.64 9.42
CA TYR A 197 -19.37 -17.30 9.95
C TYR A 197 -20.41 -17.17 8.83
N SER A 198 -21.50 -17.92 8.97
CA SER A 198 -22.64 -17.93 8.04
C SER A 198 -23.98 -17.54 8.68
N GLY A 199 -23.94 -17.12 9.95
CA GLY A 199 -25.16 -16.75 10.70
C GLY A 199 -25.58 -15.29 10.48
N THR A 200 -26.52 -14.83 11.32
CA THR A 200 -27.02 -13.45 11.30
C THR A 200 -25.94 -12.48 11.80
N LEU A 201 -25.67 -11.44 11.02
CA LEU A 201 -24.73 -10.39 11.38
C LEU A 201 -25.31 -9.48 12.48
N LEU A 202 -24.43 -8.96 13.32
CA LEU A 202 -24.78 -7.93 14.29
C LEU A 202 -25.04 -6.60 13.57
N PRO A 203 -26.00 -5.80 14.03
CA PRO A 203 -26.24 -4.46 13.49
C PRO A 203 -25.06 -3.54 13.87
N MET A 204 -24.21 -3.25 12.91
CA MET A 204 -23.10 -2.32 13.05
C MET A 204 -23.43 -0.97 12.39
N PRO A 205 -23.01 0.16 12.98
CA PRO A 205 -23.22 1.46 12.35
C PRO A 205 -22.38 1.58 11.07
N ILE A 206 -22.96 2.22 10.05
CA ILE A 206 -22.20 2.63 8.86
C ILE A 206 -21.79 4.09 9.06
N PRO A 207 -20.51 4.39 9.26
CA PRO A 207 -20.07 5.76 9.50
C PRO A 207 -20.42 6.69 8.33
N LEU A 208 -20.71 7.95 8.62
CA LEU A 208 -20.98 8.99 7.62
C LEU A 208 -22.04 8.61 6.57
N LEU A 209 -23.01 7.73 6.90
CA LEU A 209 -24.01 7.23 5.95
C LEU A 209 -24.86 8.36 5.34
N HIS A 210 -25.22 9.35 6.13
CA HIS A 210 -26.02 10.49 5.68
C HIS A 210 -25.19 11.72 5.26
N ASP A 211 -23.88 11.62 5.36
CA ASP A 211 -22.96 12.68 4.96
C ASP A 211 -22.56 12.49 3.50
N LYS A 212 -22.84 13.49 2.66
CA LYS A 212 -22.52 13.46 1.22
C LYS A 212 -21.05 13.78 0.91
N ARG A 213 -20.28 14.23 1.90
CA ARG A 213 -18.84 14.49 1.70
C ARG A 213 -18.12 13.19 1.36
N LEU A 214 -17.15 13.28 0.46
CA LEU A 214 -16.25 12.20 0.14
C LEU A 214 -15.16 12.14 1.23
N ALA A 215 -15.45 11.40 2.29
CA ALA A 215 -14.55 11.16 3.41
C ALA A 215 -14.86 9.80 4.05
N TYR A 216 -13.87 9.21 4.70
CA TYR A 216 -14.00 7.97 5.47
C TYR A 216 -13.82 8.23 6.96
N SER A 217 -14.34 7.33 7.79
CA SER A 217 -14.15 7.30 9.24
C SER A 217 -14.38 5.87 9.75
N PHE A 218 -13.52 5.36 10.61
CA PHE A 218 -13.63 4.00 11.16
C PHE A 218 -13.66 3.97 12.69
N SER A 219 -13.35 5.09 13.36
CA SER A 219 -13.30 5.17 14.82
C SER A 219 -14.64 4.83 15.48
N GLY A 220 -15.75 5.27 14.90
CA GLY A 220 -17.11 4.94 15.39
C GLY A 220 -17.43 3.46 15.27
N LEU A 221 -17.07 2.83 14.16
CA LEU A 221 -17.25 1.39 13.93
C LEU A 221 -16.43 0.56 14.92
N LYS A 222 -15.17 0.91 15.10
CA LYS A 222 -14.28 0.31 16.11
C LYS A 222 -14.89 0.39 17.52
N ASN A 223 -15.44 1.55 17.89
CA ASN A 223 -16.10 1.71 19.20
C ASN A 223 -17.36 0.83 19.33
N ALA A 224 -18.12 0.66 18.25
CA ALA A 224 -19.28 -0.27 18.25
C ALA A 224 -18.83 -1.70 18.54
N VAL A 225 -17.74 -2.17 17.90
CA VAL A 225 -17.16 -3.50 18.20
C VAL A 225 -16.78 -3.61 19.67
N ARG A 226 -16.11 -2.61 20.25
CA ARG A 226 -15.74 -2.60 21.67
C ARG A 226 -16.97 -2.72 22.59
N LEU A 227 -18.05 -2.03 22.24
CA LEU A 227 -19.30 -2.09 23.02
C LEU A 227 -19.99 -3.45 22.89
N GLU A 228 -19.98 -4.08 21.72
CA GLU A 228 -20.54 -5.44 21.55
C GLU A 228 -19.75 -6.47 22.36
N ILE A 229 -18.42 -6.41 22.35
CA ILE A 229 -17.58 -7.27 23.20
C ILE A 229 -17.93 -7.08 24.70
N ALA A 230 -18.11 -5.83 25.15
CA ALA A 230 -18.41 -5.53 26.55
C ALA A 230 -19.82 -6.00 27.00
N LYS A 231 -20.81 -6.01 26.10
CA LYS A 231 -22.19 -6.41 26.42
C LYS A 231 -22.35 -7.91 26.65
N THR A 232 -21.56 -8.72 26.03
CA THR A 232 -21.91 -10.13 25.82
C THR A 232 -21.18 -11.12 26.72
N GLN A 233 -20.25 -10.66 27.59
CA GLN A 233 -19.59 -11.48 28.61
C GLN A 233 -19.39 -12.96 28.18
N ASP A 234 -18.67 -13.17 27.05
CA ASP A 234 -18.31 -14.47 26.46
C ASP A 234 -19.35 -15.22 25.60
N ASN A 235 -20.54 -14.66 25.31
CA ASN A 235 -21.55 -15.33 24.51
C ASN A 235 -21.54 -15.04 22.99
N LEU A 236 -20.70 -14.11 22.50
CA LEU A 236 -20.53 -13.85 21.06
C LEU A 236 -19.32 -14.58 20.50
N SER A 237 -19.50 -15.22 19.34
CA SER A 237 -18.36 -15.80 18.65
C SER A 237 -17.48 -14.68 18.05
N LYS A 238 -16.18 -14.87 18.08
CA LYS A 238 -15.22 -13.97 17.44
C LYS A 238 -15.49 -13.87 15.94
N GLU A 239 -15.94 -14.97 15.33
CA GLU A 239 -16.31 -15.07 13.91
C GLU A 239 -17.48 -14.13 13.59
N GLN A 240 -18.51 -14.09 14.45
CA GLN A 240 -19.66 -13.19 14.25
C GLN A 240 -19.26 -11.72 14.32
N ILE A 241 -18.41 -11.34 15.30
CA ILE A 241 -17.91 -9.97 15.41
C ILE A 241 -17.07 -9.61 14.19
N CYS A 242 -16.13 -10.48 13.79
CA CYS A 242 -15.30 -10.27 12.62
C CYS A 242 -16.11 -10.11 11.33
N ALA A 243 -17.10 -10.99 11.11
CA ALA A 243 -17.97 -10.93 9.94
C ALA A 243 -18.82 -9.64 9.92
N SER A 244 -19.40 -9.27 11.05
CA SER A 244 -20.22 -8.06 11.16
C SER A 244 -19.42 -6.78 10.98
N PHE A 245 -18.24 -6.72 11.58
CA PHE A 245 -17.31 -5.60 11.40
C PHE A 245 -16.84 -5.47 9.96
N GLN A 246 -16.36 -6.57 9.36
CA GLN A 246 -15.87 -6.56 7.97
C GLN A 246 -16.97 -6.13 6.99
N GLU A 247 -18.20 -6.66 7.14
CA GLU A 247 -19.32 -6.27 6.30
C GLU A 247 -19.63 -4.78 6.41
N ALA A 248 -19.68 -4.22 7.62
CA ALA A 248 -19.94 -2.80 7.85
C ALA A 248 -18.80 -1.91 7.30
N ALA A 249 -17.53 -2.30 7.50
CA ALA A 249 -16.38 -1.58 7.00
C ALA A 249 -16.35 -1.55 5.45
N CYS A 250 -16.59 -2.70 4.82
CA CYS A 250 -16.69 -2.78 3.35
C CYS A 250 -17.89 -1.97 2.83
N THR A 251 -19.04 -2.05 3.48
CA THR A 251 -20.23 -1.26 3.11
C THR A 251 -19.97 0.24 3.20
N HIS A 252 -19.22 0.69 4.22
CA HIS A 252 -18.80 2.10 4.33
C HIS A 252 -17.92 2.53 3.15
N ILE A 253 -16.93 1.70 2.76
CA ILE A 253 -16.09 1.97 1.57
C ILE A 253 -16.97 2.09 0.33
N LEU A 254 -17.84 1.10 0.08
CA LEU A 254 -18.70 1.06 -1.12
C LEU A 254 -19.67 2.25 -1.18
N HIS A 255 -20.21 2.67 -0.02
CA HIS A 255 -21.10 3.84 0.03
C HIS A 255 -20.41 5.10 -0.51
N LYS A 256 -19.18 5.38 -0.09
CA LYS A 256 -18.42 6.55 -0.56
C LYS A 256 -17.91 6.38 -2.00
N LEU A 257 -17.51 5.16 -2.40
CA LEU A 257 -17.17 4.88 -3.79
C LEU A 257 -18.35 5.11 -4.72
N ARG A 258 -19.57 4.73 -4.33
CA ARG A 258 -20.78 4.97 -5.14
C ARG A 258 -21.01 6.48 -5.36
N ILE A 259 -20.83 7.30 -4.33
CA ILE A 259 -20.92 8.76 -4.46
C ILE A 259 -19.81 9.27 -5.41
N TYR A 260 -18.59 8.79 -5.28
CA TYR A 260 -17.49 9.14 -6.17
C TYR A 260 -17.79 8.75 -7.62
N PHE A 261 -18.26 7.52 -7.87
CA PHE A 261 -18.61 7.06 -9.22
C PHE A 261 -19.71 7.91 -9.84
N GLN A 262 -20.75 8.28 -9.05
CA GLN A 262 -21.81 9.17 -9.53
C GLN A 262 -21.34 10.57 -9.87
N GLN A 263 -20.37 11.12 -9.13
CA GLN A 263 -19.88 12.49 -9.34
C GLN A 263 -18.82 12.59 -10.43
N TYR A 264 -18.04 11.52 -10.65
CA TYR A 264 -16.85 11.51 -11.52
C TYR A 264 -16.98 10.51 -12.67
N SER A 265 -18.17 9.99 -12.97
CA SER A 265 -18.39 8.92 -13.95
C SER A 265 -17.71 9.16 -15.29
N ASP A 266 -17.78 10.40 -15.79
CA ASP A 266 -17.30 10.75 -17.14
C ASP A 266 -15.78 11.07 -17.16
N SER A 267 -15.11 11.06 -16.00
CA SER A 267 -13.72 11.48 -15.88
C SER A 267 -12.74 10.31 -15.70
N PHE A 268 -13.24 9.07 -15.70
CA PHE A 268 -12.38 7.88 -15.67
C PHE A 268 -13.08 6.66 -16.28
N THR A 269 -12.30 5.80 -16.93
CA THR A 269 -12.77 4.53 -17.50
C THR A 269 -12.28 3.31 -16.71
N HIS A 270 -11.17 3.45 -15.98
CA HIS A 270 -10.55 2.41 -15.19
C HIS A 270 -10.61 2.74 -13.70
N PHE A 271 -10.82 1.72 -12.88
CA PHE A 271 -10.79 1.87 -11.43
C PHE A 271 -9.81 0.87 -10.80
N GLY A 272 -8.80 1.39 -10.08
CA GLY A 272 -7.77 0.58 -9.42
C GLY A 272 -8.04 0.41 -7.93
N VAL A 273 -7.65 -0.75 -7.37
CA VAL A 273 -7.64 -0.97 -5.91
C VAL A 273 -6.25 -1.41 -5.49
N VAL A 274 -5.62 -0.64 -4.59
CA VAL A 274 -4.21 -0.80 -4.22
C VAL A 274 -3.99 -0.67 -2.71
N GLY A 275 -2.79 -1.04 -2.25
CA GLY A 275 -2.42 -1.08 -0.84
C GLY A 275 -2.68 -2.44 -0.21
N GLY A 276 -2.02 -2.75 0.92
CA GLY A 276 -2.06 -4.07 1.55
C GLY A 276 -3.46 -4.58 1.87
N ALA A 277 -4.35 -3.70 2.33
CA ALA A 277 -5.74 -4.06 2.64
C ALA A 277 -6.62 -4.30 1.39
N SER A 278 -6.13 -3.97 0.19
CA SER A 278 -6.78 -4.31 -1.08
C SER A 278 -6.82 -5.82 -1.35
N ALA A 279 -6.06 -6.62 -0.62
CA ALA A 279 -6.09 -8.08 -0.70
C ALA A 279 -7.39 -8.68 -0.12
N ASN A 280 -8.16 -7.92 0.67
CA ASN A 280 -9.42 -8.40 1.26
C ASN A 280 -10.42 -8.84 0.17
N THR A 281 -10.82 -10.11 0.21
CA THR A 281 -11.62 -10.73 -0.86
C THR A 281 -13.05 -10.18 -0.89
N LEU A 282 -13.67 -9.91 0.27
CA LEU A 282 -15.00 -9.32 0.31
C LEU A 282 -15.02 -7.93 -0.31
N LEU A 283 -14.02 -7.11 0.03
CA LEU A 283 -13.89 -5.76 -0.54
C LEU A 283 -13.73 -5.82 -2.07
N ARG A 284 -12.85 -6.72 -2.57
CA ARG A 284 -12.65 -6.91 -4.03
C ARG A 284 -13.94 -7.29 -4.73
N THR A 285 -14.65 -8.29 -4.23
CA THR A 285 -15.93 -8.75 -4.84
C THR A 285 -16.97 -7.64 -4.89
N LYS A 286 -17.11 -6.88 -3.80
CA LYS A 286 -18.05 -5.77 -3.75
C LYS A 286 -17.66 -4.63 -4.71
N ILE A 287 -16.38 -4.30 -4.84
CA ILE A 287 -15.90 -3.27 -5.79
C ILE A 287 -16.07 -3.75 -7.23
N GLU A 288 -15.81 -5.03 -7.52
CA GLU A 288 -16.03 -5.59 -8.85
C GLU A 288 -17.48 -5.42 -9.28
N SER A 289 -18.43 -5.75 -8.40
CA SER A 289 -19.86 -5.53 -8.66
C SER A 289 -20.21 -4.06 -8.90
N LEU A 290 -19.59 -3.15 -8.12
CA LEU A 290 -19.78 -1.71 -8.31
C LEU A 290 -19.19 -1.23 -9.64
N CYS A 291 -18.03 -1.71 -10.05
CA CYS A 291 -17.43 -1.37 -11.34
C CYS A 291 -18.30 -1.85 -12.50
N GLN A 292 -18.86 -3.06 -12.41
CA GLN A 292 -19.79 -3.59 -13.41
C GLN A 292 -21.07 -2.73 -13.52
N GLU A 293 -21.64 -2.28 -12.39
CA GLU A 293 -22.82 -1.42 -12.35
C GLU A 293 -22.60 -0.07 -13.07
N PHE A 294 -21.37 0.46 -13.00
CA PHE A 294 -21.02 1.76 -13.59
C PHE A 294 -20.23 1.65 -14.89
N ASP A 295 -20.16 0.46 -15.48
CA ASP A 295 -19.40 0.18 -16.72
C ASP A 295 -17.92 0.64 -16.65
N LYS A 296 -17.25 0.30 -15.54
CA LYS A 296 -15.84 0.60 -15.31
C LYS A 296 -14.98 -0.66 -15.33
N THR A 297 -13.80 -0.55 -15.93
CA THR A 297 -12.82 -1.64 -15.93
C THR A 297 -12.08 -1.65 -14.59
N LEU A 298 -12.20 -2.76 -13.83
CA LEU A 298 -11.48 -2.92 -12.57
C LEU A 298 -10.03 -3.35 -12.83
N LEU A 299 -9.08 -2.64 -12.23
CA LEU A 299 -7.66 -2.98 -12.20
C LEU A 299 -7.27 -3.43 -10.78
N LEU A 300 -6.65 -4.59 -10.67
CA LEU A 300 -6.15 -5.13 -9.41
C LEU A 300 -4.66 -5.43 -9.53
N ALA A 301 -3.90 -5.06 -8.51
CA ALA A 301 -2.54 -5.53 -8.36
C ALA A 301 -2.54 -7.04 -8.07
N PRO A 302 -1.55 -7.81 -8.56
CA PRO A 302 -1.31 -9.17 -8.11
C PRO A 302 -1.20 -9.22 -6.58
N LEU A 303 -1.73 -10.27 -5.94
CA LEU A 303 -1.80 -10.35 -4.48
C LEU A 303 -0.44 -10.19 -3.80
N GLU A 304 0.61 -10.71 -4.42
CA GLU A 304 2.00 -10.61 -3.94
C GLU A 304 2.53 -9.15 -3.91
N PHE A 305 1.93 -8.24 -4.69
CA PHE A 305 2.33 -6.83 -4.78
C PHE A 305 1.31 -5.86 -4.14
N CYS A 306 0.31 -6.37 -3.42
CA CYS A 306 -0.63 -5.50 -2.70
C CYS A 306 0.00 -4.83 -1.47
N ALA A 307 0.76 -5.61 -0.65
CA ALA A 307 1.50 -5.08 0.49
C ALA A 307 2.75 -4.32 0.04
N ASP A 308 3.43 -3.67 0.98
CA ASP A 308 4.65 -2.90 0.73
C ASP A 308 5.72 -3.76 0.07
N ASN A 309 6.30 -3.27 -1.02
CA ASN A 309 7.29 -4.00 -1.79
C ASN A 309 8.11 -3.06 -2.71
N ALA A 310 9.35 -3.44 -2.99
CA ALA A 310 10.22 -2.67 -3.86
C ALA A 310 9.86 -2.77 -5.36
N ALA A 311 9.09 -3.78 -5.77
CA ALA A 311 8.68 -3.90 -7.18
C ALA A 311 7.78 -2.74 -7.62
N MET A 312 6.87 -2.28 -6.75
CA MET A 312 6.01 -1.12 -7.00
C MET A 312 6.82 0.18 -7.11
N ILE A 313 7.87 0.31 -6.27
CA ILE A 313 8.80 1.45 -6.32
C ILE A 313 9.63 1.40 -7.61
N GLY A 314 10.10 0.22 -8.02
CA GLY A 314 10.84 0.03 -9.27
C GLY A 314 9.99 0.33 -10.50
N ARG A 315 8.70 -0.03 -10.47
CA ARG A 315 7.79 0.31 -11.57
C ARG A 315 7.54 1.82 -11.67
N LEU A 316 7.30 2.49 -10.54
CA LEU A 316 7.20 3.95 -10.49
C LEU A 316 8.50 4.63 -10.91
N ALA A 317 9.64 4.07 -10.51
CA ALA A 317 10.96 4.60 -10.85
C ALA A 317 11.24 4.63 -12.35
N CYS A 318 10.65 3.73 -13.13
CA CYS A 318 10.77 3.78 -14.59
C CYS A 318 10.13 5.03 -15.18
N GLU A 319 8.99 5.46 -14.66
CA GLU A 319 8.35 6.72 -15.08
C GLU A 319 9.18 7.94 -14.65
N ALA A 320 9.59 7.99 -13.38
CA ALA A 320 10.43 9.07 -12.86
C ALA A 320 11.75 9.19 -13.64
N TYR A 321 12.36 8.06 -14.01
CA TYR A 321 13.58 8.03 -14.82
C TYR A 321 13.34 8.58 -16.24
N ALA A 322 12.21 8.21 -16.87
CA ALA A 322 11.82 8.73 -18.19
C ALA A 322 11.60 10.26 -18.16
N HIS A 323 11.02 10.77 -17.06
CA HIS A 323 10.82 12.20 -16.83
C HIS A 323 12.07 12.92 -16.30
N LYS A 324 13.18 12.20 -16.04
CA LYS A 324 14.46 12.73 -15.51
C LYS A 324 14.30 13.41 -14.14
N GLU A 325 13.41 12.91 -13.30
CA GLU A 325 13.16 13.41 -11.95
C GLU A 325 14.19 12.89 -10.95
N PHE A 326 15.46 13.22 -11.20
CA PHE A 326 16.56 12.81 -10.34
C PHE A 326 16.64 13.66 -9.07
N SER A 327 16.84 13.01 -7.93
CA SER A 327 16.97 13.65 -6.63
C SER A 327 18.44 13.92 -6.28
N PRO A 328 18.73 15.03 -5.60
CA PRO A 328 20.07 15.24 -5.04
C PRO A 328 20.31 14.26 -3.88
N LEU A 329 21.59 13.92 -3.61
CA LEU A 329 21.97 13.09 -2.46
C LEU A 329 21.64 13.74 -1.11
N SER A 330 21.39 15.06 -1.10
CA SER A 330 20.93 15.82 0.06
C SER A 330 19.42 15.76 0.31
N ASP A 331 18.67 15.07 -0.56
CA ASP A 331 17.24 14.88 -0.34
C ASP A 331 16.98 14.11 0.98
N THR A 332 15.87 14.42 1.62
CA THR A 332 15.56 13.94 2.97
C THR A 332 14.32 13.05 2.98
N ILE A 333 14.20 12.26 4.04
CA ILE A 333 13.00 11.49 4.31
C ILE A 333 11.89 12.40 4.85
N SER A 334 10.62 12.01 4.63
CA SER A 334 9.48 12.61 5.32
C SER A 334 8.51 11.55 5.85
N PRO A 335 8.15 11.59 7.14
CA PRO A 335 7.15 10.67 7.69
C PRO A 335 5.76 10.91 7.13
N LYS A 336 5.52 12.08 6.54
CA LYS A 336 4.22 12.46 5.97
C LYS A 336 4.33 12.65 4.46
N SER A 337 3.26 12.30 3.76
CA SER A 337 3.02 12.76 2.41
C SER A 337 2.36 14.13 2.48
N PHE A 338 2.83 15.06 1.66
CA PHE A 338 2.21 16.38 1.55
C PHE A 338 1.30 16.40 0.31
N PRO A 339 0.25 17.26 0.28
CA PRO A 339 -0.54 17.44 -0.93
C PRO A 339 0.32 17.68 -2.18
N GLU A 340 1.38 18.48 -2.06
CA GLU A 340 2.30 18.81 -3.16
C GLU A 340 3.04 17.58 -3.74
N ASP A 341 3.14 16.47 -2.98
CA ASP A 341 3.75 15.23 -3.48
C ASP A 341 2.92 14.55 -4.57
N PHE A 342 1.61 14.80 -4.57
CA PHE A 342 0.66 14.26 -5.54
C PHE A 342 0.17 15.30 -6.52
N TYR A 343 0.05 16.55 -6.08
CA TYR A 343 -0.66 17.63 -6.76
C TYR A 343 0.35 18.62 -7.34
N LYS A 344 0.58 18.58 -8.64
CA LYS A 344 0.89 19.81 -9.34
C LYS A 344 -0.44 20.44 -9.69
N ASP A 345 -0.66 21.64 -9.14
CA ASP A 345 -1.86 22.44 -9.36
C ASP A 345 -2.22 22.51 -10.84
N CYS A 346 -3.53 22.44 -11.09
CA CYS A 346 -4.13 22.78 -12.38
C CYS A 346 -3.97 24.24 -12.68
#